data_dd266cfc909133e704cba6aedf6585e2
#
_entry.id   dd266cfc909133e704cba6aedf6585e2
#
_cell.length_a   1.000
_cell.length_b   1.000
_cell.length_c   1.000
_cell.angle_alpha   90.00
_cell.angle_beta   90.00
_cell.angle_gamma   90.00
#
_symmetry.space_group_name_H-M   'P 1'
#
loop_
_entity.id
_entity.type
_entity.pdbx_description
1 polymer ?
#
loop_
_entity_poly.entity_id
_entity_poly.type
_entity_poly.pdbx_seq_one_letter_code
_entity_poly.pdbx_strand_id
1 'polypeptide(L)'
;MTEQTQKTLLFIDMDNVLVDFKSGLEKVSEEIKQQYECDEKGKPHYDDIPGIFALMEPMPGAIEAVHTLSEKYDLYILSTAPWMNPSAWSDKVKWVQHYFDSARKEGVFYKRLILCHHKDMLIRPGAYLIDDRPNHGAELFGDHWIQMG
;
A
#
# COMPACT_ATOMS: atom_id res chain seq x y z
N MET A 1 -17.35 -13.15 31.76
CA MET A 1 -17.00 -13.04 30.35
C MET A 1 -16.57 -11.62 30.03
N THR A 2 -15.33 -11.47 29.68
CA THR A 2 -14.84 -10.16 29.24
C THR A 2 -15.28 -9.93 27.80
N GLU A 3 -16.06 -8.91 27.57
CA GLU A 3 -16.36 -8.46 26.22
C GLU A 3 -15.07 -7.99 25.58
N GLN A 4 -14.69 -8.66 24.48
CA GLN A 4 -13.59 -8.18 23.68
C GLN A 4 -14.08 -6.97 22.89
N THR A 5 -13.54 -5.81 23.20
CA THR A 5 -13.79 -4.61 22.42
C THR A 5 -13.22 -4.85 21.01
N GLN A 6 -14.07 -4.88 19.99
CA GLN A 6 -13.61 -4.97 18.61
C GLN A 6 -12.82 -3.72 18.25
N LYS A 7 -11.61 -3.94 17.72
CA LYS A 7 -10.81 -2.84 17.20
C LYS A 7 -11.45 -2.29 15.94
N THR A 8 -11.34 -0.99 15.75
CA THR A 8 -11.79 -0.34 14.53
C THR A 8 -10.95 -0.81 13.34
N LEU A 9 -11.62 -1.15 12.25
CA LEU A 9 -10.97 -1.57 11.01
C LEU A 9 -10.33 -0.35 10.33
N LEU A 10 -9.04 -0.46 10.07
CA LEU A 10 -8.27 0.60 9.42
C LEU A 10 -7.49 0.03 8.24
N PHE A 11 -7.83 0.50 7.06
CA PHE A 11 -7.09 0.19 5.84
C PHE A 11 -5.96 1.21 5.65
N ILE A 12 -4.80 0.74 5.23
CA ILE A 12 -3.62 1.58 4.98
C ILE A 12 -3.11 1.31 3.57
N ASP A 13 -2.99 2.36 2.76
CA ASP A 13 -2.36 2.26 1.43
C ASP A 13 -0.86 1.99 1.55
N MET A 14 -0.26 1.48 0.47
CA MET A 14 1.18 1.22 0.43
C MET A 14 1.95 2.41 -0.14
N ASP A 15 1.75 2.72 -1.42
CA ASP A 15 2.60 3.69 -2.12
C ASP A 15 2.49 5.08 -1.49
N ASN A 16 3.64 5.63 -1.10
CA ASN A 16 3.79 6.94 -0.48
C ASN A 16 3.09 7.09 0.89
N VAL A 17 2.61 6.00 1.45
CA VAL A 17 2.13 5.92 2.84
C VAL A 17 3.09 5.04 3.65
N LEU A 18 3.24 3.77 3.26
CA LEU A 18 4.18 2.84 3.89
C LEU A 18 5.46 2.71 3.07
N VAL A 19 5.37 2.85 1.75
CA VAL A 19 6.42 2.58 0.77
C VAL A 19 6.87 3.87 0.13
N ASP A 20 8.17 4.11 0.14
CA ASP A 20 8.77 5.25 -0.57
C ASP A 20 8.99 4.87 -2.05
N PHE A 21 8.06 5.23 -2.90
CA PHE A 21 8.11 4.94 -4.33
C PHE A 21 9.38 5.49 -4.97
N LYS A 22 9.74 6.71 -4.60
CA LYS A 22 10.92 7.39 -5.14
C LYS A 22 12.21 6.62 -4.86
N SER A 23 12.31 5.96 -3.70
CA SER A 23 13.49 5.18 -3.34
C SER A 23 13.76 4.04 -4.33
N GLY A 24 12.69 3.41 -4.83
CA GLY A 24 12.82 2.37 -5.86
C GLY A 24 13.18 2.97 -7.21
N LEU A 25 12.56 4.07 -7.57
CA LEU A 25 12.81 4.74 -8.85
C LEU A 25 14.26 5.22 -8.98
N GLU A 26 14.84 5.68 -7.89
CA GLU A 26 16.25 6.12 -7.86
C GLU A 26 17.23 4.97 -8.13
N LYS A 27 16.83 3.73 -7.94
CA LYS A 27 17.66 2.54 -8.18
C LYS A 27 17.53 2.00 -9.60
N VAL A 28 16.65 2.58 -10.41
CA VAL A 28 16.44 2.17 -11.81
C VAL A 28 17.34 2.99 -12.71
N SER A 29 17.95 2.35 -13.74
CA SER A 29 18.83 3.05 -14.68
C SER A 29 18.04 4.07 -15.52
N GLU A 30 18.73 5.12 -15.96
CA GLU A 30 18.12 6.14 -16.83
C GLU A 30 17.59 5.56 -18.13
N GLU A 31 18.29 4.57 -18.69
CA GLU A 31 17.86 3.90 -19.93
C GLU A 31 16.50 3.24 -19.77
N ILE A 32 16.29 2.56 -18.64
CA ILE A 32 15.00 1.92 -18.35
C ILE A 32 13.94 2.97 -18.09
N LYS A 33 14.24 4.01 -17.29
CA LYS A 33 13.28 5.07 -17.00
C LYS A 33 12.76 5.74 -18.26
N GLN A 34 13.64 5.98 -19.24
CA GLN A 34 13.26 6.61 -20.49
C GLN A 34 12.16 5.84 -21.24
N GLN A 35 12.14 4.52 -21.11
CA GLN A 35 11.12 3.68 -21.72
C GLN A 35 9.74 3.86 -21.10
N TYR A 36 9.68 4.42 -19.90
CA TYR A 36 8.44 4.55 -19.11
C TYR A 36 8.09 6.01 -18.80
N GLU A 37 8.75 6.96 -19.43
CA GLU A 37 8.52 8.40 -19.23
C GLU A 37 7.18 8.88 -19.79
N CYS A 38 6.65 8.19 -20.80
CA CYS A 38 5.51 8.66 -21.53
C CYS A 38 4.61 7.50 -21.95
N ASP A 39 3.41 7.44 -21.40
CA ASP A 39 2.38 6.49 -21.84
C ASP A 39 1.59 7.07 -23.03
N GLU A 40 0.50 6.40 -23.42
CA GLU A 40 -0.37 6.83 -24.52
C GLU A 40 -0.96 8.24 -24.29
N LYS A 41 -1.05 8.67 -23.03
CA LYS A 41 -1.58 9.98 -22.64
C LYS A 41 -0.48 11.01 -22.39
N GLY A 42 0.78 10.66 -22.64
CA GLY A 42 1.91 11.53 -22.39
C GLY A 42 2.34 11.66 -20.94
N LYS A 43 2.00 10.68 -20.12
CA LYS A 43 2.30 10.68 -18.67
C LYS A 43 3.31 9.60 -18.31
N PRO A 44 4.13 9.83 -17.27
CA PRO A 44 5.01 8.77 -16.77
C PRO A 44 4.21 7.60 -16.22
N HIS A 45 4.72 6.38 -16.46
CA HIS A 45 4.14 5.16 -15.90
C HIS A 45 5.23 4.25 -15.32
N TYR A 46 6.03 4.81 -14.42
CA TYR A 46 7.16 4.12 -13.81
C TYR A 46 6.75 2.91 -12.97
N ASP A 47 5.52 2.88 -12.48
CA ASP A 47 4.99 1.74 -11.75
C ASP A 47 4.85 0.49 -12.63
N ASP A 48 4.91 0.64 -13.96
CA ASP A 48 4.91 -0.48 -14.89
C ASP A 48 6.30 -1.09 -15.10
N ILE A 49 7.34 -0.50 -14.53
CA ILE A 49 8.71 -1.05 -14.66
C ILE A 49 8.78 -2.38 -13.90
N PRO A 50 9.09 -3.49 -14.60
CA PRO A 50 9.19 -4.79 -13.93
C PRO A 50 10.22 -4.77 -12.81
N GLY A 51 9.82 -5.28 -11.63
CA GLY A 51 10.70 -5.40 -10.47
C GLY A 51 10.88 -4.13 -9.65
N ILE A 52 10.27 -3.00 -10.05
CA ILE A 52 10.51 -1.72 -9.35
C ILE A 52 10.06 -1.79 -7.87
N PHE A 53 8.98 -2.48 -7.56
CA PHE A 53 8.46 -2.54 -6.19
C PHE A 53 9.37 -3.34 -5.26
N ALA A 54 10.19 -4.24 -5.79
CA ALA A 54 11.19 -4.96 -5.00
C ALA A 54 12.35 -4.06 -4.56
N LEU A 55 12.54 -2.92 -5.21
CA LEU A 55 13.64 -1.99 -4.95
C LEU A 55 13.29 -0.91 -3.92
N MET A 56 12.02 -0.79 -3.56
CA MET A 56 11.55 0.30 -2.71
C MET A 56 11.83 0.05 -1.23
N GLU A 57 12.05 1.15 -0.52
CA GLU A 57 12.28 1.13 0.93
C GLU A 57 11.04 1.67 1.66
N PRO A 58 10.88 1.36 2.97
CA PRO A 58 9.80 1.93 3.74
C PRO A 58 9.92 3.44 3.89
N MET A 59 8.78 4.12 3.96
CA MET A 59 8.77 5.52 4.38
C MET A 59 9.36 5.63 5.79
N PRO A 60 10.12 6.73 6.07
CA PRO A 60 10.67 6.92 7.41
C PRO A 60 9.58 6.89 8.48
N GLY A 61 9.77 6.08 9.51
CA GLY A 61 8.84 5.95 10.62
C GLY A 61 7.61 5.06 10.35
N ALA A 62 7.45 4.53 9.13
CA ALA A 62 6.27 3.74 8.78
C ALA A 62 6.17 2.44 9.57
N ILE A 63 7.28 1.74 9.73
CA ILE A 63 7.28 0.44 10.44
C ILE A 63 6.87 0.65 11.90
N GLU A 64 7.45 1.62 12.59
CA GLU A 64 7.13 1.93 13.97
C GLU A 64 5.68 2.39 14.12
N ALA A 65 5.22 3.23 13.19
CA ALA A 65 3.83 3.71 13.21
C ALA A 65 2.83 2.57 13.07
N VAL A 66 3.11 1.61 12.19
CA VAL A 66 2.25 0.43 12.00
C VAL A 66 2.17 -0.39 13.28
N HIS A 67 3.30 -0.64 13.93
CA HIS A 67 3.29 -1.40 15.18
C HIS A 67 2.49 -0.68 16.28
N THR A 68 2.60 0.64 16.37
CA THR A 68 1.81 1.43 17.31
C THR A 68 0.32 1.34 16.99
N LEU A 69 -0.03 1.51 15.72
CA LEU A 69 -1.43 1.46 15.29
C LEU A 69 -2.03 0.07 15.48
N SER A 70 -1.24 -0.99 15.29
CA SER A 70 -1.73 -2.37 15.42
C SER A 70 -2.22 -2.70 16.84
N GLU A 71 -1.76 -1.96 17.83
CA GLU A 71 -2.23 -2.13 19.20
C GLU A 71 -3.66 -1.65 19.39
N LYS A 72 -4.10 -0.67 18.59
CA LYS A 72 -5.39 0.00 18.75
C LYS A 72 -6.38 -0.32 17.62
N TYR A 73 -5.90 -0.66 16.45
CA TYR A 73 -6.73 -0.82 15.25
C TYR A 73 -6.54 -2.19 14.64
N ASP A 74 -7.59 -2.66 13.96
CA ASP A 74 -7.53 -3.87 13.15
C ASP A 74 -7.01 -3.46 11.76
N LEU A 75 -5.72 -3.69 11.51
CA LEU A 75 -5.02 -3.16 10.33
C LEU A 75 -5.03 -4.13 9.16
N TYR A 76 -5.34 -3.60 7.98
CA TYR A 76 -5.17 -4.27 6.69
C TYR A 76 -4.49 -3.30 5.74
N ILE A 77 -3.63 -3.81 4.87
CA ILE A 77 -3.13 -3.02 3.75
C ILE A 77 -4.15 -3.11 2.62
N LEU A 78 -4.52 -1.96 2.08
CA LEU A 78 -5.39 -1.85 0.91
C LEU A 78 -4.68 -1.02 -0.13
N SER A 79 -4.19 -1.66 -1.18
CA SER A 79 -3.35 -1.05 -2.20
C SER A 79 -3.85 -1.40 -3.60
N THR A 80 -3.40 -0.63 -4.58
CA THR A 80 -3.59 -0.96 -5.98
C THR A 80 -2.24 -1.38 -6.55
N ALA A 81 -2.24 -2.40 -7.39
CA ALA A 81 -1.04 -2.79 -8.13
C ALA A 81 -1.29 -2.57 -9.62
N PRO A 82 -0.28 -2.08 -10.39
CA PRO A 82 -0.47 -1.79 -11.81
C PRO A 82 -0.90 -3.03 -12.58
N TRP A 83 -1.96 -2.88 -13.37
CA TRP A 83 -2.52 -3.99 -14.13
C TRP A 83 -1.53 -4.58 -15.13
N MET A 84 -0.71 -3.72 -15.74
CA MET A 84 0.24 -4.13 -16.77
C MET A 84 1.60 -4.56 -16.24
N ASN A 85 1.77 -4.61 -14.90
CA ASN A 85 3.01 -5.06 -14.28
C ASN A 85 2.74 -6.19 -13.28
N PRO A 86 2.65 -7.45 -13.75
CA PRO A 86 2.38 -8.57 -12.85
C PRO A 86 3.40 -8.73 -11.72
N SER A 87 4.67 -8.35 -11.96
CA SER A 87 5.70 -8.41 -10.91
C SER A 87 5.35 -7.53 -9.71
N ALA A 88 4.64 -6.42 -9.93
CA ALA A 88 4.22 -5.55 -8.84
C ALA A 88 3.33 -6.28 -7.82
N TRP A 89 2.46 -7.15 -8.29
CA TRP A 89 1.56 -7.92 -7.43
C TRP A 89 2.34 -8.86 -6.50
N SER A 90 3.26 -9.63 -7.06
CA SER A 90 4.08 -10.53 -6.25
C SER A 90 5.09 -9.77 -5.40
N ASP A 91 5.68 -8.71 -5.93
CA ASP A 91 6.67 -7.92 -5.20
C ASP A 91 6.06 -7.18 -4.00
N LYS A 92 4.82 -6.73 -4.10
CA LYS A 92 4.13 -6.11 -2.98
C LYS A 92 3.91 -7.09 -1.83
N VAL A 93 3.51 -8.32 -2.12
CA VAL A 93 3.41 -9.36 -1.09
C VAL A 93 4.76 -9.63 -0.44
N LYS A 94 5.81 -9.80 -1.24
CA LYS A 94 7.16 -10.06 -0.74
C LYS A 94 7.66 -8.91 0.11
N TRP A 95 7.37 -7.67 -0.31
CA TRP A 95 7.75 -6.47 0.41
C TRP A 95 7.14 -6.44 1.82
N VAL A 96 5.85 -6.72 1.91
CA VAL A 96 5.13 -6.78 3.20
C VAL A 96 5.69 -7.90 4.09
N GLN A 97 5.93 -9.06 3.51
CA GLN A 97 6.51 -10.19 4.24
C GLN A 97 7.88 -9.84 4.81
N HIS A 98 8.68 -9.12 4.04
CA HIS A 98 10.05 -8.77 4.44
C HIS A 98 10.06 -7.67 5.52
N TYR A 99 9.43 -6.53 5.27
CA TYR A 99 9.54 -5.37 6.16
C TYR A 99 8.69 -5.45 7.42
N PHE A 100 7.63 -6.24 7.39
CA PHE A 100 6.72 -6.42 8.53
C PHE A 100 6.74 -7.83 9.10
N ASP A 101 7.75 -8.63 8.72
CA ASP A 101 7.90 -10.01 9.21
C ASP A 101 6.59 -10.81 9.05
N SER A 102 5.88 -10.59 7.94
CA SER A 102 4.53 -11.09 7.75
C SER A 102 4.45 -12.33 6.86
N ALA A 103 5.59 -13.00 6.61
CA ALA A 103 5.60 -14.38 6.14
C ALA A 103 5.19 -15.34 7.26
N ARG A 104 5.38 -14.92 8.52
CA ARG A 104 5.00 -15.67 9.71
C ARG A 104 3.59 -15.31 10.17
N LYS A 105 2.92 -16.25 10.77
CA LYS A 105 1.57 -16.08 11.32
C LYS A 105 1.47 -14.94 12.34
N GLU A 106 2.55 -14.65 13.06
CA GLU A 106 2.62 -13.61 14.08
C GLU A 106 2.88 -12.21 13.50
N GLY A 107 3.22 -12.12 12.21
CA GLY A 107 3.45 -10.84 11.55
C GLY A 107 2.19 -9.99 11.48
N VAL A 108 2.34 -8.67 11.64
CA VAL A 108 1.22 -7.73 11.74
C VAL A 108 0.28 -7.78 10.53
N PHE A 109 0.81 -8.03 9.35
CA PHE A 109 0.02 -8.08 8.11
C PHE A 109 -0.11 -9.50 7.52
N TYR A 110 0.10 -10.53 8.32
CA TYR A 110 -0.08 -11.89 7.84
C TYR A 110 -1.51 -12.10 7.33
N LYS A 111 -1.63 -12.41 6.04
CA LYS A 111 -2.92 -12.57 5.34
C LYS A 111 -3.82 -11.31 5.42
N ARG A 112 -3.20 -10.14 5.54
CA ARG A 112 -3.88 -8.85 5.69
C ARG A 112 -3.46 -7.86 4.60
N LEU A 113 -3.25 -8.34 3.39
CA LEU A 113 -2.93 -7.53 2.22
C LEU A 113 -4.03 -7.70 1.18
N ILE A 114 -4.63 -6.58 0.77
CA ILE A 114 -5.67 -6.55 -0.26
C ILE A 114 -5.14 -5.70 -1.40
N LEU A 115 -5.07 -6.29 -2.59
CA LEU A 115 -4.69 -5.58 -3.81
C LEU A 115 -5.92 -5.52 -4.72
N CYS A 116 -6.36 -4.32 -5.07
CA CYS A 116 -7.52 -4.14 -5.93
C CYS A 116 -7.49 -2.77 -6.61
N HIS A 117 -8.33 -2.59 -7.62
CA HIS A 117 -8.50 -1.33 -8.35
C HIS A 117 -9.75 -0.57 -7.92
N HIS A 118 -10.51 -1.12 -6.97
CA HIS A 118 -11.80 -0.59 -6.54
C HIS A 118 -11.86 -0.58 -5.01
N LYS A 119 -11.16 0.37 -4.40
CA LYS A 119 -11.05 0.47 -2.93
C LYS A 119 -12.41 0.72 -2.28
N ASP A 120 -13.33 1.36 -3.02
CA ASP A 120 -14.70 1.61 -2.55
C ASP A 120 -15.47 0.32 -2.23
N MET A 121 -15.08 -0.80 -2.82
CA MET A 121 -15.71 -2.10 -2.50
C MET A 121 -15.44 -2.56 -1.07
N LEU A 122 -14.45 -1.97 -0.41
CA LEU A 122 -14.09 -2.28 0.98
C LEU A 122 -14.77 -1.36 1.99
N ILE A 123 -15.57 -0.40 1.54
CA ILE A 123 -16.29 0.52 2.42
C ILE A 123 -17.30 -0.28 3.24
N ARG A 124 -17.25 -0.09 4.56
CA ARG A 124 -18.20 -0.70 5.48
C ARG A 124 -18.31 0.19 6.71
N PRO A 125 -19.41 0.06 7.49
CA PRO A 125 -19.60 0.89 8.68
C PRO A 125 -18.41 0.81 9.63
N GLY A 126 -17.88 1.97 10.04
CA GLY A 126 -16.78 2.05 10.98
C GLY A 126 -15.39 1.79 10.40
N ALA A 127 -15.26 1.56 9.09
CA ALA A 127 -13.96 1.35 8.45
C ALA A 127 -13.36 2.67 7.96
N TYR A 128 -12.07 2.86 8.19
CA TYR A 128 -11.31 4.02 7.76
C TYR A 128 -10.21 3.63 6.78
N LEU A 129 -9.81 4.56 5.94
CA LEU A 129 -8.72 4.37 4.97
C LEU A 129 -7.71 5.51 5.08
N ILE A 130 -6.44 5.17 5.25
CA ILE A 130 -5.32 6.11 5.11
C ILE A 130 -4.75 5.96 3.72
N ASP A 131 -4.82 7.02 2.91
CA ASP A 131 -4.34 7.03 1.54
C ASP A 131 -3.84 8.42 1.19
N ASP A 132 -2.82 8.52 0.34
CA ASP A 132 -2.27 9.81 -0.07
C ASP A 132 -3.07 10.45 -1.22
N ARG A 133 -3.85 9.67 -1.96
CA ARG A 133 -4.59 10.13 -3.13
C ARG A 133 -6.03 9.61 -3.15
N PRO A 134 -6.96 10.38 -3.77
CA PRO A 134 -8.37 9.97 -3.85
C PRO A 134 -8.67 8.94 -4.93
N ASN A 135 -7.65 8.32 -5.52
CA ASN A 135 -7.78 7.45 -6.70
C ASN A 135 -8.35 6.07 -6.35
N HIS A 136 -8.83 5.35 -7.36
CA HIS A 136 -9.29 3.96 -7.26
C HIS A 136 -10.40 3.74 -6.22
N GLY A 137 -11.25 4.73 -6.04
CA GLY A 137 -12.38 4.63 -5.12
C GLY A 137 -12.10 5.07 -3.69
N ALA A 138 -10.87 5.50 -3.39
CA ALA A 138 -10.51 5.95 -2.03
C ALA A 138 -11.38 7.12 -1.57
N GLU A 139 -11.67 8.08 -2.47
CA GLU A 139 -12.49 9.26 -2.15
C GLU A 139 -13.92 8.89 -1.72
N LEU A 140 -14.38 7.71 -2.08
CA LEU A 140 -15.73 7.27 -1.72
C LEU A 140 -15.84 6.85 -0.25
N PHE A 141 -14.71 6.74 0.47
CA PHE A 141 -14.75 6.59 1.91
C PHE A 141 -15.26 7.85 2.63
N GLY A 142 -15.32 9.00 1.94
CA GLY A 142 -15.85 10.25 2.47
C GLY A 142 -15.08 10.71 3.71
N ASP A 143 -15.79 10.97 4.82
CA ASP A 143 -15.19 11.41 6.08
C ASP A 143 -14.31 10.35 6.74
N HIS A 144 -14.40 9.08 6.29
CA HIS A 144 -13.57 8.00 6.77
C HIS A 144 -12.29 7.83 5.94
N TRP A 145 -12.04 8.70 4.97
CA TRP A 145 -10.78 8.78 4.26
C TRP A 145 -9.86 9.76 4.98
N ILE A 146 -8.71 9.26 5.42
CA ILE A 146 -7.68 10.05 6.09
C ILE A 146 -6.59 10.29 5.07
N GLN A 147 -6.48 11.53 4.60
CA GLN A 147 -5.47 11.87 3.61
C GLN A 147 -4.09 12.01 4.26
N MET A 148 -3.15 11.23 3.76
CA MET A 148 -1.76 11.24 4.20
C MET A 148 -0.98 12.26 3.36
N GLY A 149 -0.22 13.08 4.00
CA GLY A 149 0.65 14.04 3.32
C GLY A 149 0.15 15.42 3.33
#